data_a124f4ccbfe77878605bd00919f651d3
#
_entry.id   a124f4ccbfe77878605bd00919f651d3
#
_cell.length_a   1.000
_cell.length_b   1.000
_cell.length_c   1.000
_cell.angle_alpha   90.00
_cell.angle_beta   90.00
_cell.angle_gamma   90.00
#
_symmetry.space_group_name_H-M   'P 1'
#
loop_
_entity.id
_entity.type
_entity.pdbx_description
1 polymer ?
#
loop_
_entity_poly.entity_id
_entity_poly.type
_entity_poly.pdbx_seq_one_letter_code
_entity_poly.pdbx_strand_id
1 'polypeptide(L)'
;QDDYCAKKRELLEANGLQCHAISAHLVGQAVLDKIDARHKAILPDYVWGNGDPDSVNQRAIEELKQTARAAQKFGVGVVNGFTGSSIWPLLYSFPPVPESMIADGFKLFAERFHPILDVFGECGVKFALEVHPTEIAFDIYSAERALEAVGHREEFGFNFDPSHLIWQGVDPVEFIRAFPDRIYHVHVKDAIQTLNGRSGILSSHLNFGDPRRGWDFRSPGRGGVNFEEIIRALNVINYRGPLSIEWEDSGMNREFGAAEACRFTKNLDFSPSDRAFDAAFDE
;
A
#
# COMPACT_ATOMS: atom_id res chain seq x y z
N GLN A 1 -1.12 -25.35 12.13
CA GLN A 1 -1.12 -24.27 11.14
C GLN A 1 -1.54 -24.76 9.75
N ASP A 2 -1.10 -25.94 9.30
CA ASP A 2 -1.41 -26.47 7.96
C ASP A 2 -2.91 -26.78 7.80
N ASP A 3 -3.54 -27.34 8.81
CA ASP A 3 -4.99 -27.59 8.84
C ASP A 3 -5.83 -26.30 8.80
N TYR A 4 -5.35 -25.19 9.42
CA TYR A 4 -6.04 -23.91 9.37
C TYR A 4 -6.02 -23.30 7.95
N CYS A 5 -4.87 -23.29 7.28
CA CYS A 5 -4.75 -22.80 5.92
C CYS A 5 -5.60 -23.62 4.95
N ALA A 6 -5.60 -24.95 5.08
CA ALA A 6 -6.43 -25.83 4.25
C ALA A 6 -7.91 -25.52 4.42
N LYS A 7 -8.41 -25.47 5.67
CA LYS A 7 -9.82 -25.14 5.97
C LYS A 7 -10.24 -23.76 5.42
N LYS A 8 -9.34 -22.76 5.49
CA LYS A 8 -9.64 -21.43 4.93
C LYS A 8 -9.73 -21.44 3.41
N ARG A 9 -8.84 -22.19 2.72
CA ARG A 9 -8.94 -22.37 1.26
C ARG A 9 -10.23 -23.07 0.87
N GLU A 10 -10.55 -24.19 1.51
CA GLU A 10 -11.81 -24.92 1.28
C GLU A 10 -13.03 -24.00 1.44
N LEU A 11 -13.03 -23.13 2.45
CA LEU A 11 -14.11 -22.17 2.68
C LEU A 11 -14.23 -21.15 1.54
N LEU A 12 -13.09 -20.62 1.05
CA LEU A 12 -13.09 -19.70 -0.09
C LEU A 12 -13.58 -20.40 -1.37
N GLU A 13 -13.04 -21.57 -1.66
CA GLU A 13 -13.40 -22.38 -2.84
C GLU A 13 -14.89 -22.76 -2.84
N ALA A 14 -15.42 -23.18 -1.68
CA ALA A 14 -16.84 -23.49 -1.52
C ALA A 14 -17.78 -22.29 -1.79
N ASN A 15 -17.26 -21.08 -1.70
CA ASN A 15 -17.98 -19.84 -1.99
C ASN A 15 -17.58 -19.20 -3.34
N GLY A 16 -16.78 -19.87 -4.17
CA GLY A 16 -16.32 -19.35 -5.45
C GLY A 16 -15.39 -18.14 -5.32
N LEU A 17 -14.67 -18.02 -4.19
CA LEU A 17 -13.78 -16.91 -3.87
C LEU A 17 -12.31 -17.34 -3.99
N GLN A 18 -11.46 -16.39 -4.34
CA GLN A 18 -10.00 -16.53 -4.37
C GLN A 18 -9.33 -15.48 -3.47
N CYS A 19 -8.19 -15.84 -2.90
CA CYS A 19 -7.34 -14.90 -2.16
C CYS A 19 -6.10 -14.61 -2.99
N HIS A 20 -5.88 -13.35 -3.34
CA HIS A 20 -4.76 -12.92 -4.17
C HIS A 20 -3.63 -12.27 -3.38
N ALA A 21 -3.93 -11.68 -2.23
CA ALA A 21 -2.97 -11.09 -1.33
C ALA A 21 -3.42 -11.23 0.13
N ILE A 22 -2.49 -11.22 1.06
CA ILE A 22 -2.77 -11.08 2.49
C ILE A 22 -2.13 -9.80 3.03
N SER A 23 -2.69 -9.26 4.11
CA SER A 23 -2.28 -7.97 4.67
C SER A 23 -1.37 -8.13 5.87
N ALA A 24 -0.30 -7.32 5.93
CA ALA A 24 0.60 -7.16 7.06
C ALA A 24 0.83 -5.68 7.43
N HIS A 25 -0.10 -4.78 7.09
CA HIS A 25 0.05 -3.33 7.28
C HIS A 25 0.35 -2.97 8.73
N LEU A 26 -0.50 -3.37 9.66
CA LEU A 26 -0.41 -2.94 11.06
C LEU A 26 0.88 -3.37 11.74
N VAL A 27 1.34 -4.59 11.47
CA VAL A 27 2.60 -5.09 12.03
C VAL A 27 3.79 -4.49 11.27
N GLY A 28 3.68 -4.35 9.96
CA GLY A 28 4.72 -3.73 9.12
C GLY A 28 5.07 -2.31 9.57
N GLN A 29 4.07 -1.51 9.96
CA GLN A 29 4.27 -0.17 10.52
C GLN A 29 5.31 -0.16 11.65
N ALA A 30 5.28 -1.16 12.51
CA ALA A 30 6.16 -1.25 13.66
C ALA A 30 7.59 -1.71 13.34
N VAL A 31 7.93 -2.01 12.09
CA VAL A 31 9.29 -2.41 11.71
C VAL A 31 10.26 -1.24 11.82
N LEU A 32 9.89 -0.05 11.33
CA LEU A 32 10.77 1.12 11.31
C LEU A 32 10.30 2.28 12.18
N ASP A 33 9.05 2.30 12.59
CA ASP A 33 8.54 3.40 13.40
C ASP A 33 9.29 3.53 14.73
N LYS A 34 9.35 4.77 15.21
CA LYS A 34 9.66 5.06 16.61
C LYS A 34 8.44 4.67 17.45
N ILE A 35 8.52 3.52 18.09
CA ILE A 35 7.40 2.94 18.84
C ILE A 35 6.96 3.85 19.98
N ASP A 36 5.65 4.13 20.03
CA ASP A 36 4.98 4.87 21.10
C ASP A 36 3.61 4.28 21.45
N ALA A 37 2.86 4.95 22.32
CA ALA A 37 1.57 4.44 22.81
C ALA A 37 0.51 4.18 21.72
N ARG A 38 0.60 4.82 20.54
CA ARG A 38 -0.33 4.62 19.41
C ARG A 38 -0.24 3.22 18.85
N HIS A 39 0.95 2.64 18.84
CA HIS A 39 1.21 1.31 18.28
C HIS A 39 0.51 0.20 19.08
N LYS A 40 0.24 0.41 20.38
CA LYS A 40 -0.50 -0.55 21.19
C LYS A 40 -1.91 -0.83 20.63
N ALA A 41 -2.53 0.17 20.00
CA ALA A 41 -3.87 0.04 19.46
C ALA A 41 -3.95 -0.79 18.17
N ILE A 42 -2.83 -0.93 17.45
CA ILE A 42 -2.77 -1.58 16.14
C ILE A 42 -2.02 -2.91 16.15
N LEU A 43 -1.22 -3.16 17.19
CA LEU A 43 -0.40 -4.37 17.27
C LEU A 43 -1.08 -5.47 18.09
N PRO A 44 -0.94 -6.74 17.69
CA PRO A 44 -1.33 -7.88 18.53
C PRO A 44 -0.52 -7.88 19.83
N ASP A 45 -1.11 -8.39 20.92
CA ASP A 45 -0.47 -8.42 22.22
C ASP A 45 0.90 -9.11 22.21
N TYR A 46 1.08 -10.17 21.42
CA TYR A 46 2.34 -10.89 21.33
C TYR A 46 3.44 -10.10 20.58
N VAL A 47 3.07 -9.15 19.72
CA VAL A 47 4.02 -8.23 19.09
C VAL A 47 4.29 -7.05 20.01
N TRP A 48 3.25 -6.48 20.61
CA TRP A 48 3.39 -5.38 21.55
C TRP A 48 4.20 -5.76 22.81
N GLY A 49 3.87 -6.90 23.45
CA GLY A 49 4.50 -7.36 24.69
C GLY A 49 4.43 -6.31 25.80
N ASN A 50 5.59 -5.91 26.29
CA ASN A 50 5.71 -4.87 27.33
C ASN A 50 5.84 -3.43 26.75
N GLY A 51 5.82 -3.26 25.42
CA GLY A 51 5.95 -1.97 24.77
C GLY A 51 7.37 -1.41 24.69
N ASP A 52 8.40 -2.23 25.02
CA ASP A 52 9.79 -1.84 24.82
C ASP A 52 10.08 -1.66 23.31
N PRO A 53 10.49 -0.47 22.83
CA PRO A 53 10.57 -0.15 21.41
C PRO A 53 11.39 -1.13 20.58
N ASP A 54 12.60 -1.45 21.04
CA ASP A 54 13.50 -2.33 20.29
C ASP A 54 12.93 -3.76 20.21
N SER A 55 12.35 -4.24 21.30
CA SER A 55 11.71 -5.54 21.34
C SER A 55 10.45 -5.61 20.46
N VAL A 56 9.67 -4.54 20.37
CA VAL A 56 8.52 -4.41 19.44
C VAL A 56 8.98 -4.48 18.00
N ASN A 57 9.98 -3.66 17.63
CA ASN A 57 10.54 -3.70 16.27
C ASN A 57 11.03 -5.11 15.89
N GLN A 58 11.76 -5.79 16.79
CA GLN A 58 12.25 -7.16 16.53
C GLN A 58 11.10 -8.16 16.34
N ARG A 59 10.06 -8.10 17.18
CA ARG A 59 8.89 -8.98 17.02
C ARG A 59 8.12 -8.68 15.76
N ALA A 60 8.03 -7.41 15.34
CA ALA A 60 7.40 -7.03 14.07
C ALA A 60 8.18 -7.61 12.86
N ILE A 61 9.51 -7.55 12.88
CA ILE A 61 10.37 -8.18 11.86
C ILE A 61 10.09 -9.68 11.77
N GLU A 62 10.07 -10.38 12.90
CA GLU A 62 9.80 -11.83 12.93
C GLU A 62 8.36 -12.15 12.47
N GLU A 63 7.39 -11.31 12.79
CA GLU A 63 6.01 -11.52 12.35
C GLU A 63 5.87 -11.33 10.82
N LEU A 64 6.56 -10.37 10.19
CA LEU A 64 6.59 -10.27 8.73
C LEU A 64 7.20 -11.52 8.08
N LYS A 65 8.28 -12.07 8.64
CA LYS A 65 8.85 -13.33 8.15
C LYS A 65 7.87 -14.49 8.28
N GLN A 66 7.13 -14.56 9.40
CA GLN A 66 6.08 -15.58 9.59
C GLN A 66 4.92 -15.37 8.61
N THR A 67 4.58 -14.13 8.29
CA THR A 67 3.55 -13.79 7.30
C THR A 67 3.94 -14.30 5.89
N ALA A 68 5.21 -14.16 5.48
CA ALA A 68 5.69 -14.73 4.22
C ALA A 68 5.53 -16.27 4.18
N ARG A 69 5.91 -16.96 5.27
CA ARG A 69 5.73 -18.42 5.38
C ARG A 69 4.24 -18.82 5.39
N ALA A 70 3.40 -18.01 6.01
CA ALA A 70 1.96 -18.24 6.01
C ALA A 70 1.36 -18.03 4.60
N ALA A 71 1.80 -16.99 3.87
CA ALA A 71 1.40 -16.72 2.49
C ALA A 71 1.76 -17.90 1.57
N GLN A 72 2.99 -18.39 1.66
CA GLN A 72 3.43 -19.59 0.91
C GLN A 72 2.54 -20.80 1.20
N LYS A 73 2.28 -21.11 2.47
CA LYS A 73 1.40 -22.23 2.88
C LYS A 73 -0.03 -22.05 2.40
N PHE A 74 -0.51 -20.82 2.39
CA PHE A 74 -1.85 -20.49 1.91
C PHE A 74 -1.96 -20.49 0.38
N GLY A 75 -0.83 -20.46 -0.32
CA GLY A 75 -0.77 -20.42 -1.78
C GLY A 75 -0.98 -19.02 -2.36
N VAL A 76 -0.61 -17.97 -1.61
CA VAL A 76 -0.72 -16.57 -2.02
C VAL A 76 0.67 -16.00 -2.26
N GLY A 77 0.87 -15.37 -3.41
CA GLY A 77 2.17 -14.86 -3.85
C GLY A 77 2.49 -13.42 -3.45
N VAL A 78 1.55 -12.70 -2.82
CA VAL A 78 1.72 -11.28 -2.46
C VAL A 78 1.29 -11.03 -1.03
N VAL A 79 2.12 -10.28 -0.29
CA VAL A 79 1.79 -9.71 1.02
C VAL A 79 1.83 -8.19 0.90
N ASN A 80 0.68 -7.55 1.04
CA ASN A 80 0.58 -6.09 1.14
C ASN A 80 0.95 -5.66 2.56
N GLY A 81 1.68 -4.57 2.71
CA GLY A 81 2.07 -4.14 4.04
C GLY A 81 2.65 -2.74 4.09
N PHE A 82 2.89 -2.31 5.31
CA PHE A 82 3.63 -1.11 5.64
C PHE A 82 5.06 -1.45 6.06
N THR A 83 5.90 -0.43 6.09
CA THR A 83 7.28 -0.50 6.58
C THR A 83 7.47 0.28 7.87
N GLY A 84 6.62 1.29 8.07
CA GLY A 84 6.91 2.41 8.94
C GLY A 84 8.06 3.28 8.41
N SER A 85 8.45 4.28 9.20
CA SER A 85 9.58 5.15 8.86
C SER A 85 10.17 5.82 10.10
N SER A 86 11.46 5.60 10.34
CA SER A 86 12.19 6.31 11.41
C SER A 86 12.42 7.79 11.11
N ILE A 87 12.28 8.18 9.84
CA ILE A 87 12.52 9.54 9.34
C ILE A 87 11.25 10.31 8.99
N TRP A 88 10.08 9.67 9.02
CA TRP A 88 8.82 10.40 8.81
C TRP A 88 8.64 11.63 9.69
N PRO A 89 9.03 11.63 10.99
CA PRO A 89 8.96 12.82 11.83
C PRO A 89 9.84 13.99 11.35
N LEU A 90 10.77 13.74 10.41
CA LEU A 90 11.67 14.73 9.82
C LEU A 90 11.14 15.31 8.50
N LEU A 91 9.92 14.96 8.08
CA LEU A 91 9.32 15.38 6.81
C LEU A 91 9.32 16.91 6.66
N TYR A 92 9.01 17.63 7.73
CA TYR A 92 9.13 19.08 7.74
C TYR A 92 10.56 19.46 8.14
N SER A 93 11.33 20.02 7.19
CA SER A 93 12.78 20.23 7.29
C SER A 93 13.20 21.43 8.16
N PHE A 94 12.43 21.70 9.23
CA PHE A 94 12.79 22.69 10.25
C PHE A 94 12.50 22.14 11.67
N PRO A 95 13.47 22.19 12.62
CA PRO A 95 14.87 22.62 12.45
C PRO A 95 15.59 21.95 11.27
N PRO A 96 16.67 22.55 10.72
CA PRO A 96 17.34 22.00 9.54
C PRO A 96 17.68 20.52 9.70
N VAL A 97 17.27 19.71 8.72
CA VAL A 97 17.51 18.25 8.69
C VAL A 97 18.69 17.98 7.76
N PRO A 98 19.86 17.56 8.26
CA PRO A 98 20.98 17.14 7.43
C PRO A 98 20.63 15.92 6.59
N GLU A 99 21.13 15.85 5.35
CA GLU A 99 20.94 14.70 4.47
C GLU A 99 21.40 13.37 5.10
N SER A 100 22.43 13.43 5.96
CA SER A 100 22.90 12.23 6.69
C SER A 100 21.83 11.60 7.55
N MET A 101 20.93 12.39 8.17
CA MET A 101 19.82 11.84 8.97
C MET A 101 18.82 11.11 8.10
N ILE A 102 18.57 11.59 6.88
CA ILE A 102 17.68 10.94 5.91
C ILE A 102 18.35 9.67 5.39
N ALA A 103 19.64 9.74 5.03
CA ALA A 103 20.42 8.58 4.59
C ALA A 103 20.46 7.48 5.66
N ASP A 104 20.61 7.83 6.94
CA ASP A 104 20.58 6.88 8.05
C ASP A 104 19.22 6.17 8.16
N GLY A 105 18.11 6.86 7.86
CA GLY A 105 16.78 6.25 7.83
C GLY A 105 16.62 5.18 6.73
N PHE A 106 17.10 5.47 5.51
CA PHE A 106 17.09 4.48 4.42
C PHE A 106 18.07 3.33 4.67
N LYS A 107 19.22 3.60 5.31
CA LYS A 107 20.13 2.56 5.75
C LYS A 107 19.48 1.62 6.77
N LEU A 108 18.81 2.17 7.79
CA LEU A 108 18.07 1.37 8.77
C LEU A 108 16.95 0.54 8.10
N PHE A 109 16.25 1.12 7.11
CA PHE A 109 15.28 0.40 6.31
C PHE A 109 15.93 -0.82 5.63
N ALA A 110 17.03 -0.62 4.92
CA ALA A 110 17.76 -1.70 4.26
C ALA A 110 18.22 -2.78 5.26
N GLU A 111 18.81 -2.38 6.39
CA GLU A 111 19.27 -3.30 7.45
C GLU A 111 18.15 -4.19 7.99
N ARG A 112 16.95 -3.66 8.18
CA ARG A 112 15.81 -4.40 8.73
C ARG A 112 15.06 -5.20 7.65
N PHE A 113 14.97 -4.68 6.42
CA PHE A 113 14.22 -5.33 5.35
C PHE A 113 15.00 -6.40 4.59
N HIS A 114 16.31 -6.33 4.45
CA HIS A 114 17.07 -7.39 3.80
C HIS A 114 16.78 -8.79 4.40
N PRO A 115 16.88 -9.02 5.72
CA PRO A 115 16.57 -10.35 6.29
C PRO A 115 15.08 -10.72 6.23
N ILE A 116 14.16 -9.76 6.07
CA ILE A 116 12.74 -10.02 5.79
C ILE A 116 12.61 -10.51 4.35
N LEU A 117 13.17 -9.76 3.39
CA LEU A 117 13.10 -10.07 1.96
C LEU A 117 13.80 -11.38 1.61
N ASP A 118 14.83 -11.80 2.37
CA ASP A 118 15.43 -13.13 2.22
C ASP A 118 14.39 -14.23 2.44
N VAL A 119 13.60 -14.13 3.52
CA VAL A 119 12.53 -15.09 3.79
C VAL A 119 11.39 -15.00 2.76
N PHE A 120 11.06 -13.79 2.27
CA PHE A 120 10.08 -13.63 1.20
C PHE A 120 10.56 -14.34 -0.09
N GLY A 121 11.85 -14.19 -0.46
CA GLY A 121 12.44 -14.88 -1.59
C GLY A 121 12.45 -16.41 -1.43
N GLU A 122 12.84 -16.91 -0.25
CA GLU A 122 12.79 -18.34 0.09
C GLU A 122 11.38 -18.93 -0.04
N CYS A 123 10.35 -18.12 0.27
CA CYS A 123 8.96 -18.52 0.18
C CYS A 123 8.35 -18.34 -1.22
N GLY A 124 9.05 -17.68 -2.15
CA GLY A 124 8.49 -17.30 -3.45
C GLY A 124 7.36 -16.29 -3.36
N VAL A 125 7.38 -15.41 -2.33
CA VAL A 125 6.36 -14.41 -2.04
C VAL A 125 6.94 -13.02 -2.25
N LYS A 126 6.13 -12.08 -2.76
CA LYS A 126 6.49 -10.68 -2.93
C LYS A 126 5.94 -9.84 -1.78
N PHE A 127 6.72 -8.90 -1.27
CA PHE A 127 6.26 -7.86 -0.37
C PHE A 127 5.86 -6.64 -1.19
N ALA A 128 4.63 -6.19 -1.04
CA ALA A 128 4.09 -5.04 -1.73
C ALA A 128 3.83 -3.90 -0.72
N LEU A 129 4.76 -2.94 -0.65
CA LEU A 129 4.60 -1.75 0.18
C LEU A 129 3.45 -0.90 -0.36
N GLU A 130 2.47 -0.61 0.47
CA GLU A 130 1.52 0.46 0.18
C GLU A 130 2.22 1.81 0.37
N VAL A 131 2.39 2.54 -0.75
CA VAL A 131 3.03 3.86 -0.76
C VAL A 131 2.11 4.86 -0.09
N HIS A 132 2.46 5.26 1.12
CA HIS A 132 1.55 5.92 2.06
C HIS A 132 2.32 6.92 2.92
N PRO A 133 1.76 8.11 3.23
CA PRO A 133 2.30 8.98 4.25
C PRO A 133 2.49 8.21 5.57
N THR A 134 3.62 8.39 6.23
CA THR A 134 4.18 7.69 7.38
C THR A 134 5.13 6.54 7.05
N GLU A 135 5.09 6.03 5.81
CA GLU A 135 5.99 4.97 5.37
C GLU A 135 7.34 5.52 4.89
N ILE A 136 8.30 4.62 4.65
CA ILE A 136 9.60 4.98 4.08
C ILE A 136 9.48 5.54 2.65
N ALA A 137 8.44 5.12 1.92
CA ALA A 137 8.07 5.63 0.62
C ALA A 137 6.63 6.16 0.63
N PHE A 138 6.45 7.41 0.21
CA PHE A 138 5.15 8.11 0.21
C PHE A 138 4.90 8.91 -1.09
N ASP A 139 5.91 8.99 -1.97
CA ASP A 139 5.86 9.58 -3.30
C ASP A 139 6.83 8.86 -4.25
N ILE A 140 6.96 9.33 -5.50
CA ILE A 140 7.82 8.69 -6.51
C ILE A 140 9.30 8.72 -6.06
N TYR A 141 9.80 9.86 -5.60
CA TYR A 141 11.23 9.99 -5.23
C TYR A 141 11.61 9.15 -4.02
N SER A 142 10.76 9.12 -3.00
CA SER A 142 10.98 8.27 -1.83
C SER A 142 10.85 6.78 -2.17
N ALA A 143 9.99 6.41 -3.12
CA ALA A 143 9.85 5.06 -3.63
C ALA A 143 11.08 4.61 -4.44
N GLU A 144 11.62 5.46 -5.30
CA GLU A 144 12.90 5.23 -6.00
C GLU A 144 14.02 4.95 -4.99
N ARG A 145 14.15 5.82 -4.00
CA ARG A 145 15.17 5.70 -2.96
C ARG A 145 15.00 4.44 -2.10
N ALA A 146 13.76 4.03 -1.83
CA ALA A 146 13.49 2.78 -1.13
C ALA A 146 13.93 1.55 -1.95
N LEU A 147 13.66 1.52 -3.25
CA LEU A 147 14.14 0.47 -4.15
C LEU A 147 15.66 0.42 -4.21
N GLU A 148 16.32 1.57 -4.33
CA GLU A 148 17.79 1.67 -4.29
C GLU A 148 18.35 1.10 -2.97
N ALA A 149 17.76 1.47 -1.83
CA ALA A 149 18.21 1.04 -0.51
C ALA A 149 18.19 -0.48 -0.33
N VAL A 150 17.21 -1.17 -0.90
CA VAL A 150 17.13 -2.64 -0.88
C VAL A 150 17.81 -3.29 -2.08
N GLY A 151 18.58 -2.53 -2.89
CA GLY A 151 19.32 -3.05 -4.04
C GLY A 151 18.42 -3.57 -5.17
N HIS A 152 17.26 -2.96 -5.37
CA HIS A 152 16.28 -3.33 -6.39
C HIS A 152 15.82 -4.81 -6.34
N ARG A 153 15.82 -5.41 -5.17
CA ARG A 153 15.40 -6.81 -4.99
C ARG A 153 13.99 -7.01 -5.53
N GLU A 154 13.79 -8.13 -6.24
CA GLU A 154 12.50 -8.46 -6.84
C GLU A 154 11.42 -8.82 -5.81
N GLU A 155 11.81 -9.17 -4.59
CA GLU A 155 10.87 -9.46 -3.51
C GLU A 155 10.16 -8.20 -3.01
N PHE A 156 10.71 -7.00 -3.29
CA PHE A 156 10.15 -5.71 -2.87
C PHE A 156 9.54 -4.96 -4.05
N GLY A 157 8.30 -4.55 -3.90
CA GLY A 157 7.57 -3.71 -4.84
C GLY A 157 6.43 -3.00 -4.15
N PHE A 158 5.40 -2.63 -4.89
CA PHE A 158 4.37 -1.73 -4.40
C PHE A 158 2.97 -2.32 -4.51
N ASN A 159 2.19 -2.11 -3.47
CA ASN A 159 0.75 -2.09 -3.50
C ASN A 159 0.35 -0.64 -3.87
N PHE A 160 -0.10 -0.46 -5.10
CA PHE A 160 -0.46 0.85 -5.62
C PHE A 160 -1.81 1.28 -5.05
N ASP A 161 -1.82 2.42 -4.36
CA ASP A 161 -3.03 3.08 -3.90
C ASP A 161 -3.03 4.55 -4.36
N PRO A 162 -3.89 4.93 -5.31
CA PRO A 162 -3.91 6.28 -5.87
C PRO A 162 -4.38 7.34 -4.87
N SER A 163 -5.16 6.94 -3.86
CA SER A 163 -5.76 7.88 -2.92
C SER A 163 -4.70 8.59 -2.07
N HIS A 164 -3.62 7.89 -1.71
CA HIS A 164 -2.52 8.43 -0.91
C HIS A 164 -1.60 9.35 -1.72
N LEU A 165 -1.63 9.24 -3.05
CA LEU A 165 -0.84 10.07 -3.96
C LEU A 165 -1.58 11.35 -4.34
N ILE A 166 -2.85 11.24 -4.74
CA ILE A 166 -3.60 12.35 -5.35
C ILE A 166 -3.77 13.56 -4.41
N TRP A 167 -4.02 13.35 -3.13
CA TRP A 167 -4.22 14.46 -2.21
C TRP A 167 -2.94 15.23 -1.91
N GLN A 168 -1.76 14.60 -2.05
CA GLN A 168 -0.45 15.25 -1.93
C GLN A 168 -0.07 16.02 -3.18
N GLY A 169 -0.76 15.81 -4.31
CA GLY A 169 -0.42 16.38 -5.62
C GLY A 169 0.55 15.52 -6.44
N VAL A 170 0.74 14.25 -6.07
CA VAL A 170 1.46 13.26 -6.88
C VAL A 170 0.50 12.66 -7.88
N ASP A 171 0.87 12.60 -9.17
CA ASP A 171 0.07 11.96 -10.20
C ASP A 171 0.18 10.43 -10.09
N PRO A 172 -0.94 9.72 -9.80
CA PRO A 172 -0.92 8.27 -9.70
C PRO A 172 -0.51 7.56 -10.99
N VAL A 173 -0.79 8.15 -12.14
CA VAL A 173 -0.40 7.58 -13.45
C VAL A 173 1.11 7.65 -13.65
N GLU A 174 1.74 8.75 -13.23
CA GLU A 174 3.20 8.88 -13.27
C GLU A 174 3.87 7.87 -12.31
N PHE A 175 3.24 7.55 -11.18
CA PHE A 175 3.73 6.49 -10.29
C PHE A 175 3.77 5.13 -11.00
N ILE A 176 2.69 4.75 -11.70
CA ILE A 176 2.63 3.48 -12.46
C ILE A 176 3.71 3.47 -13.56
N ARG A 177 3.91 4.59 -14.26
CA ARG A 177 4.92 4.72 -15.31
C ARG A 177 6.36 4.65 -14.79
N ALA A 178 6.60 5.19 -13.58
CA ALA A 178 7.91 5.12 -12.94
C ALA A 178 8.28 3.69 -12.51
N PHE A 179 7.29 2.87 -12.16
CA PHE A 179 7.51 1.54 -11.57
C PHE A 179 6.76 0.41 -12.30
N PRO A 180 6.91 0.26 -13.64
CA PRO A 180 6.09 -0.67 -14.43
C PRO A 180 6.24 -2.13 -14.01
N ASP A 181 7.41 -2.52 -13.49
CA ASP A 181 7.74 -3.89 -13.09
C ASP A 181 7.61 -4.13 -11.57
N ARG A 182 7.09 -3.15 -10.82
CA ARG A 182 7.05 -3.17 -9.35
C ARG A 182 5.65 -3.06 -8.77
N ILE A 183 4.61 -2.94 -9.60
CA ILE A 183 3.22 -2.93 -9.15
C ILE A 183 2.76 -4.37 -8.95
N TYR A 184 2.74 -4.83 -7.70
CA TYR A 184 2.38 -6.22 -7.36
C TYR A 184 0.93 -6.37 -6.94
N HIS A 185 0.32 -5.30 -6.48
CA HIS A 185 -1.09 -5.23 -6.13
C HIS A 185 -1.63 -3.84 -6.37
N VAL A 186 -2.94 -3.72 -6.54
CA VAL A 186 -3.63 -2.45 -6.81
C VAL A 186 -4.83 -2.31 -5.89
N HIS A 187 -4.86 -1.21 -5.14
CA HIS A 187 -6.05 -0.73 -4.45
C HIS A 187 -6.84 0.24 -5.33
N VAL A 188 -8.15 0.09 -5.33
CA VAL A 188 -9.10 1.05 -5.88
C VAL A 188 -9.69 1.82 -4.69
N LYS A 189 -9.06 2.93 -4.37
CA LYS A 189 -9.40 3.81 -3.26
C LYS A 189 -9.37 5.25 -3.76
N ASP A 190 -10.24 6.09 -3.28
CA ASP A 190 -10.39 7.47 -3.76
C ASP A 190 -10.24 8.49 -2.63
N ALA A 191 -9.80 9.67 -2.98
CA ALA A 191 -9.68 10.79 -2.07
C ALA A 191 -9.98 12.10 -2.79
N ILE A 192 -10.36 13.11 -2.02
CA ILE A 192 -10.63 14.45 -2.54
C ILE A 192 -9.97 15.51 -1.67
N GLN A 193 -9.38 16.53 -2.30
CA GLN A 193 -8.98 17.74 -1.60
C GLN A 193 -10.21 18.60 -1.30
N THR A 194 -10.30 19.05 -0.04
CA THR A 194 -11.43 19.85 0.49
C THR A 194 -10.97 21.21 0.99
N LEU A 195 -9.93 21.77 0.34
CA LEU A 195 -9.37 23.08 0.68
C LEU A 195 -10.42 24.18 0.53
N ASN A 196 -10.60 24.97 1.58
CA ASN A 196 -11.63 26.02 1.65
C ASN A 196 -11.06 27.41 2.03
N GLY A 197 -9.75 27.56 1.95
CA GLY A 197 -9.03 28.78 2.33
C GLY A 197 -8.80 28.94 3.84
N ARG A 198 -9.27 28.00 4.67
CA ARG A 198 -9.08 28.00 6.14
C ARG A 198 -8.23 26.84 6.62
N SER A 199 -8.40 25.66 6.03
CA SER A 199 -7.60 24.47 6.31
C SER A 199 -6.49 24.32 5.29
N GLY A 200 -5.30 23.96 5.76
CA GLY A 200 -4.23 23.52 4.87
C GLY A 200 -4.33 22.02 4.55
N ILE A 201 -3.56 21.56 3.59
CA ILE A 201 -3.51 20.14 3.19
C ILE A 201 -3.05 19.23 4.33
N LEU A 202 -2.31 19.74 5.31
CA LEU A 202 -1.87 18.99 6.50
C LEU A 202 -3.00 18.72 7.50
N SER A 203 -4.20 19.23 7.25
CA SER A 203 -5.45 18.89 7.96
C SER A 203 -5.49 19.19 9.47
N SER A 204 -4.59 20.06 9.98
CA SER A 204 -4.64 20.66 11.33
C SER A 204 -4.78 19.67 12.50
N HIS A 205 -4.20 18.47 12.41
CA HIS A 205 -4.35 17.38 13.40
C HIS A 205 -5.81 16.91 13.63
N LEU A 206 -6.70 17.15 12.67
CA LEU A 206 -8.08 16.70 12.74
C LEU A 206 -8.20 15.24 12.28
N ASN A 207 -9.13 14.50 12.87
CA ASN A 207 -9.42 13.12 12.48
C ASN A 207 -10.09 13.04 11.10
N PHE A 208 -9.97 11.90 10.43
CA PHE A 208 -10.73 11.62 9.21
C PHE A 208 -12.23 11.80 9.43
N GLY A 209 -12.91 12.34 8.42
CA GLY A 209 -14.34 12.68 8.50
C GLY A 209 -14.64 14.06 9.07
N ASP A 210 -13.68 14.78 9.65
CA ASP A 210 -13.90 16.16 10.08
C ASP A 210 -13.97 17.10 8.87
N PRO A 211 -15.08 17.84 8.65
CA PRO A 211 -15.25 18.68 7.45
C PRO A 211 -14.27 19.86 7.36
N ARG A 212 -13.50 20.12 8.40
CA ARG A 212 -12.44 21.15 8.42
C ARG A 212 -11.12 20.65 7.91
N ARG A 213 -10.95 19.36 7.61
CA ARG A 213 -9.73 18.81 7.00
C ARG A 213 -9.51 19.39 5.60
N GLY A 214 -8.24 19.41 5.16
CA GLY A 214 -7.87 19.84 3.81
C GLY A 214 -8.10 18.78 2.73
N TRP A 215 -8.33 17.53 3.12
CA TRP A 215 -8.64 16.39 2.27
C TRP A 215 -9.29 15.28 3.07
N ASP A 216 -9.98 14.38 2.39
CA ASP A 216 -10.57 13.19 3.02
C ASP A 216 -10.76 12.09 1.97
N PHE A 217 -10.96 10.83 2.42
CA PHE A 217 -11.32 9.73 1.55
C PHE A 217 -12.74 9.84 1.03
N ARG A 218 -12.96 9.24 -0.14
CA ARG A 218 -14.28 9.11 -0.78
C ARG A 218 -14.44 7.70 -1.34
N SER A 219 -15.68 7.27 -1.42
CA SER A 219 -16.03 6.07 -2.19
C SER A 219 -15.47 6.18 -3.61
N PRO A 220 -14.85 5.11 -4.17
CA PRO A 220 -14.30 5.13 -5.52
C PRO A 220 -15.25 5.69 -6.58
N GLY A 221 -14.75 6.65 -7.36
CA GLY A 221 -15.51 7.40 -8.36
C GLY A 221 -16.20 8.65 -7.84
N ARG A 222 -16.06 8.99 -6.54
CA ARG A 222 -16.64 10.18 -5.91
C ARG A 222 -15.60 11.18 -5.42
N GLY A 223 -14.32 10.87 -5.61
CA GLY A 223 -13.20 11.72 -5.26
C GLY A 223 -12.57 12.40 -6.47
N GLY A 224 -11.25 12.53 -6.43
CA GLY A 224 -10.44 13.21 -7.44
C GLY A 224 -9.57 12.28 -8.30
N VAL A 225 -9.60 10.98 -8.05
CA VAL A 225 -8.77 10.01 -8.77
C VAL A 225 -9.32 9.77 -10.17
N ASN A 226 -8.46 9.92 -11.19
CA ASN A 226 -8.79 9.59 -12.58
C ASN A 226 -8.55 8.08 -12.83
N PHE A 227 -9.51 7.27 -12.44
CA PHE A 227 -9.40 5.81 -12.58
C PHE A 227 -9.32 5.35 -14.04
N GLU A 228 -9.91 6.07 -15.00
CA GLU A 228 -9.81 5.68 -16.40
C GLU A 228 -8.34 5.71 -16.88
N GLU A 229 -7.60 6.78 -16.58
CA GLU A 229 -6.19 6.86 -16.93
C GLU A 229 -5.32 5.86 -16.16
N ILE A 230 -5.69 5.52 -14.92
CA ILE A 230 -5.04 4.46 -14.16
C ILE A 230 -5.22 3.11 -14.85
N ILE A 231 -6.43 2.75 -15.27
CA ILE A 231 -6.67 1.48 -16.00
C ILE A 231 -5.88 1.45 -17.31
N ARG A 232 -5.82 2.57 -18.06
CA ARG A 232 -4.99 2.66 -19.26
C ARG A 232 -3.50 2.43 -18.95
N ALA A 233 -2.99 3.04 -17.89
CA ALA A 233 -1.59 2.86 -17.47
C ALA A 233 -1.31 1.42 -17.01
N LEU A 234 -2.20 0.81 -16.25
CA LEU A 234 -2.10 -0.60 -15.84
C LEU A 234 -2.11 -1.55 -17.04
N ASN A 235 -2.93 -1.26 -18.06
CA ASN A 235 -2.95 -2.02 -19.31
C ASN A 235 -1.61 -1.88 -20.07
N VAL A 236 -1.01 -0.69 -20.10
CA VAL A 236 0.30 -0.46 -20.75
C VAL A 236 1.40 -1.28 -20.13
N ILE A 237 1.44 -1.37 -18.78
CA ILE A 237 2.42 -2.20 -18.06
C ILE A 237 2.05 -3.67 -18.01
N ASN A 238 0.94 -4.06 -18.65
CA ASN A 238 0.42 -5.43 -18.66
C ASN A 238 0.13 -6.00 -17.25
N TYR A 239 -0.36 -5.16 -16.33
CA TYR A 239 -0.81 -5.62 -15.02
C TYR A 239 -1.96 -6.62 -15.16
N ARG A 240 -1.87 -7.77 -14.45
CA ARG A 240 -2.86 -8.85 -14.50
C ARG A 240 -3.36 -9.27 -13.11
N GLY A 241 -2.97 -8.53 -12.10
CA GLY A 241 -3.43 -8.75 -10.73
C GLY A 241 -4.87 -8.25 -10.50
N PRO A 242 -5.40 -8.46 -9.31
CA PRO A 242 -6.74 -7.99 -8.95
C PRO A 242 -6.78 -6.47 -8.76
N LEU A 243 -7.95 -5.90 -8.96
CA LEU A 243 -8.29 -4.55 -8.55
C LEU A 243 -9.05 -4.65 -7.22
N SER A 244 -8.37 -4.43 -6.12
CA SER A 244 -8.94 -4.57 -4.77
C SER A 244 -9.58 -3.27 -4.33
N ILE A 245 -10.87 -3.26 -4.09
CA ILE A 245 -11.56 -2.09 -3.56
C ILE A 245 -11.21 -1.97 -2.08
N GLU A 246 -10.50 -0.90 -1.73
CA GLU A 246 -10.33 -0.46 -0.36
C GLU A 246 -11.26 0.72 -0.10
N TRP A 247 -12.38 0.43 0.54
CA TRP A 247 -13.44 1.41 0.68
C TRP A 247 -13.35 2.18 2.00
N GLU A 248 -13.17 3.49 1.89
CA GLU A 248 -13.24 4.42 3.01
C GLU A 248 -14.02 5.68 2.58
N ASP A 249 -15.09 5.99 3.29
CA ASP A 249 -15.84 7.24 3.17
C ASP A 249 -16.63 7.47 4.45
N SER A 250 -16.21 8.43 5.26
CA SER A 250 -16.87 8.76 6.53
C SER A 250 -18.25 9.40 6.36
N GLY A 251 -18.56 9.94 5.18
CA GLY A 251 -19.82 10.59 4.84
C GLY A 251 -20.86 9.66 4.20
N MET A 252 -20.55 8.35 4.03
CA MET A 252 -21.41 7.41 3.31
C MET A 252 -21.63 6.11 4.09
N ASN A 253 -22.82 5.53 3.97
CA ASN A 253 -23.05 4.18 4.49
C ASN A 253 -22.18 3.15 3.75
N ARG A 254 -21.43 2.35 4.49
CA ARG A 254 -20.44 1.41 3.92
C ARG A 254 -21.05 0.32 3.03
N GLU A 255 -22.22 -0.19 3.38
CA GLU A 255 -22.86 -1.27 2.61
C GLU A 255 -23.32 -0.76 1.24
N PHE A 256 -23.87 0.48 1.22
CA PHE A 256 -24.20 1.15 -0.03
C PHE A 256 -22.94 1.47 -0.85
N GLY A 257 -21.94 2.10 -0.23
CA GLY A 257 -20.75 2.58 -0.91
C GLY A 257 -19.87 1.46 -1.44
N ALA A 258 -19.65 0.39 -0.66
CA ALA A 258 -18.86 -0.76 -1.11
C ALA A 258 -19.49 -1.46 -2.33
N ALA A 259 -20.82 -1.64 -2.32
CA ALA A 259 -21.54 -2.22 -3.44
C ALA A 259 -21.49 -1.31 -4.69
N GLU A 260 -21.58 0.02 -4.50
CA GLU A 260 -21.44 1.01 -5.58
C GLU A 260 -20.04 0.98 -6.17
N ALA A 261 -19.00 1.02 -5.33
CA ALA A 261 -17.59 0.99 -5.73
C ALA A 261 -17.27 -0.29 -6.52
N CYS A 262 -17.85 -1.43 -6.14
CA CYS A 262 -17.68 -2.68 -6.89
C CYS A 262 -18.27 -2.58 -8.30
N ARG A 263 -19.46 -2.01 -8.46
CA ARG A 263 -20.07 -1.79 -9.79
C ARG A 263 -19.27 -0.79 -10.62
N PHE A 264 -18.82 0.30 -10.01
CA PHE A 264 -17.99 1.32 -10.62
C PHE A 264 -16.70 0.70 -11.18
N THR A 265 -15.95 -0.04 -10.36
CA THR A 265 -14.69 -0.67 -10.74
C THR A 265 -14.88 -1.69 -11.86
N LYS A 266 -15.92 -2.53 -11.80
CA LYS A 266 -16.23 -3.50 -12.88
C LYS A 266 -16.53 -2.82 -14.21
N ASN A 267 -17.14 -1.64 -14.22
CA ASN A 267 -17.43 -0.90 -15.44
C ASN A 267 -16.18 -0.22 -16.05
N LEU A 268 -15.14 -0.01 -15.23
CA LEU A 268 -13.87 0.59 -15.65
C LEU A 268 -12.79 -0.43 -15.99
N ASP A 269 -12.97 -1.70 -15.64
CA ASP A 269 -12.00 -2.77 -15.89
C ASP A 269 -12.08 -3.21 -17.36
N PHE A 270 -11.65 -2.34 -18.27
CA PHE A 270 -11.60 -2.61 -19.70
C PHE A 270 -10.22 -3.09 -20.13
N SER A 271 -10.21 -4.01 -21.11
CA SER A 271 -8.99 -4.44 -21.78
C SER A 271 -8.61 -3.49 -22.91
N PRO A 272 -7.33 -3.39 -23.28
CA PRO A 272 -6.94 -2.67 -24.51
C PRO A 272 -7.55 -3.37 -25.75
N SER A 273 -7.63 -2.62 -26.88
CA SER A 273 -8.01 -3.22 -28.16
C SER A 273 -7.00 -4.28 -28.59
N ASP A 274 -7.50 -5.39 -29.07
CA ASP A 274 -6.71 -6.47 -29.67
C ASP A 274 -6.38 -6.22 -31.16
N ARG A 275 -6.94 -5.16 -31.76
CA ARG A 275 -6.75 -4.78 -33.16
C ARG A 275 -6.27 -3.34 -33.29
N ALA A 276 -5.28 -3.12 -34.19
CA ALA A 276 -4.91 -1.79 -34.62
C ALA A 276 -6.07 -1.12 -35.37
N PHE A 277 -6.20 0.21 -35.23
CA PHE A 277 -7.27 0.98 -35.88
C PHE A 277 -7.24 0.83 -37.40
N ASP A 278 -6.07 0.66 -37.99
CA ASP A 278 -5.79 0.54 -39.42
C ASP A 278 -5.73 -0.92 -39.93
N ALA A 279 -5.89 -1.92 -39.06
CA ALA A 279 -5.89 -3.33 -39.45
C ALA A 279 -6.98 -3.70 -40.47
N ALA A 280 -8.02 -2.87 -40.59
CA ALA A 280 -9.06 -3.03 -41.61
C ALA A 280 -8.63 -2.59 -43.04
N PHE A 281 -7.47 -1.96 -43.16
CA PHE A 281 -6.92 -1.53 -44.46
C PHE A 281 -5.82 -2.47 -44.99
N ASP A 282 -5.45 -3.50 -44.18
CA ASP A 282 -4.43 -4.50 -44.52
C ASP A 282 -5.05 -5.77 -45.16
N GLU A 283 -6.38 -5.80 -45.36
CA GLU A 283 -7.15 -6.85 -46.09
C GLU A 283 -7.51 -6.32 -47.47
#